data_f851d6eb3655a84929aa5c08170d2492
#
_entry.id   f851d6eb3655a84929aa5c08170d2492
#
_cell.length_a   1.000
_cell.length_b   1.000
_cell.length_c   1.000
_cell.angle_alpha   90.00
_cell.angle_beta   90.00
_cell.angle_gamma   90.00
#
_symmetry.space_group_name_H-M   'P 1'
#
loop_
_entity.id
_entity.type
_entity.pdbx_description
1 polymer ?
#
loop_
_entity_poly.entity_id
_entity_poly.type
_entity_poly.pdbx_seq_one_letter_code
_entity_poly.pdbx_strand_id
1 'polypeptide(L)'
;MRHRFSILFLVGIAASASGQSRRLKDEDVRKLMEESKKDVERFTDAVDSKYRKSTIRSATAEISIELYLKDLKKSSEVMRERFKDDYAAGSEVLSFLRQASAIEKRSAGGGALFGAEKEWPRLRGTLSRLSQVYGVDWSSSPESWAARRMNDRELQQAIEAYATASKSFKKSLDSALDHVDGVGKDDRKAVMSAVDRLASSANDLKDTVGDGRDASGELGLLKAATDEIQSFLEKHGLRNAVGSSFRVLGRDLSTISSALNQN
;
A
#
# COMPACT_ATOMS: atom_id res chain seq x y z
N MET A 1 23.33 5.66 -63.34
CA MET A 1 22.73 6.40 -62.25
C MET A 1 22.21 5.39 -61.21
N ARG A 2 22.92 5.24 -60.09
CA ARG A 2 22.57 4.30 -59.02
C ARG A 2 22.10 5.12 -57.82
N HIS A 3 20.79 5.13 -57.51
CA HIS A 3 20.23 5.74 -56.32
C HIS A 3 20.41 4.78 -55.14
N ARG A 4 21.20 5.18 -54.15
CA ARG A 4 21.29 4.52 -52.83
C ARG A 4 20.21 5.12 -51.92
N PHE A 5 19.21 4.33 -51.58
CA PHE A 5 18.27 4.63 -50.51
C PHE A 5 18.93 4.23 -49.18
N SER A 6 19.27 5.22 -48.37
CA SER A 6 19.66 5.03 -46.99
C SER A 6 18.40 4.98 -46.13
N ILE A 7 18.07 3.81 -45.59
CA ILE A 7 17.01 3.62 -44.63
C ILE A 7 17.61 3.95 -43.24
N LEU A 8 17.19 5.09 -42.67
CA LEU A 8 17.50 5.44 -41.29
C LEU A 8 16.54 4.62 -40.38
N PHE A 9 17.09 3.61 -39.71
CA PHE A 9 16.41 2.92 -38.61
C PHE A 9 16.41 3.84 -37.38
N LEU A 10 15.30 4.49 -37.10
CA LEU A 10 15.04 5.15 -35.83
C LEU A 10 14.70 4.06 -34.82
N VAL A 11 15.68 3.61 -34.05
CA VAL A 11 15.46 2.79 -32.85
C VAL A 11 14.88 3.69 -31.80
N GLY A 12 13.56 3.69 -31.71
CA GLY A 12 12.82 4.27 -30.60
C GLY A 12 13.12 3.45 -29.33
N ILE A 13 14.03 3.96 -28.48
CA ILE A 13 14.16 3.47 -27.11
C ILE A 13 12.87 3.88 -26.39
N ALA A 14 11.91 2.97 -26.34
CA ALA A 14 10.83 3.06 -25.39
C ALA A 14 11.45 2.87 -23.99
N ALA A 15 11.80 3.99 -23.36
CA ALA A 15 12.06 4.02 -21.94
C ALA A 15 10.77 3.57 -21.25
N SER A 16 10.70 2.29 -20.91
CA SER A 16 9.73 1.78 -19.96
C SER A 16 10.05 2.47 -18.63
N ALA A 17 9.44 3.64 -18.44
CA ALA A 17 9.31 4.24 -17.12
C ALA A 17 8.43 3.26 -16.32
N SER A 18 9.06 2.26 -15.73
CA SER A 18 8.52 1.57 -14.55
C SER A 18 8.47 2.65 -13.46
N GLY A 19 7.41 3.45 -13.52
CA GLY A 19 7.05 4.39 -12.48
C GLY A 19 6.74 3.56 -11.24
N GLN A 20 7.76 3.33 -10.41
CA GLN A 20 7.54 2.89 -9.05
C GLN A 20 6.65 3.96 -8.44
N SER A 21 5.39 3.61 -8.18
CA SER A 21 4.43 4.58 -7.68
C SER A 21 4.81 4.90 -6.24
N ARG A 22 5.27 6.12 -6.06
CA ARG A 22 5.66 6.68 -4.77
C ARG A 22 4.47 6.64 -3.83
N ARG A 23 4.67 6.13 -2.62
CA ARG A 23 3.66 6.19 -1.56
C ARG A 23 3.20 7.64 -1.36
N LEU A 24 1.89 7.90 -1.41
CA LEU A 24 1.35 9.23 -1.16
C LEU A 24 1.48 9.60 0.32
N LYS A 25 1.90 10.84 0.60
CA LYS A 25 1.86 11.41 1.96
C LYS A 25 0.41 11.59 2.40
N ASP A 26 0.18 11.66 3.69
CA ASP A 26 -1.15 11.84 4.28
C ASP A 26 -1.86 13.11 3.79
N GLU A 27 -1.11 14.19 3.54
CA GLU A 27 -1.65 15.41 2.95
C GLU A 27 -2.25 15.18 1.55
N ASP A 28 -1.55 14.41 0.71
CA ASP A 28 -2.03 14.10 -0.65
C ASP A 28 -3.19 13.11 -0.62
N VAL A 29 -3.21 12.21 0.37
CA VAL A 29 -4.37 11.33 0.60
C VAL A 29 -5.60 12.13 1.03
N ARG A 30 -5.45 13.13 1.90
CA ARG A 30 -6.56 14.05 2.24
C ARG A 30 -7.08 14.78 1.01
N LYS A 31 -6.20 15.27 0.13
CA LYS A 31 -6.59 15.90 -1.15
C LYS A 31 -7.35 14.93 -2.05
N LEU A 32 -6.89 13.67 -2.14
CA LEU A 32 -7.56 12.63 -2.92
C LEU A 32 -8.94 12.30 -2.35
N MET A 33 -9.11 12.22 -1.03
CA MET A 33 -10.42 12.03 -0.39
C MET A 33 -11.37 13.20 -0.65
N GLU A 34 -10.87 14.43 -0.62
CA GLU A 34 -11.66 15.62 -0.94
C GLU A 34 -12.06 15.63 -2.43
N GLU A 35 -11.17 15.23 -3.32
CA GLU A 35 -11.47 15.03 -4.75
C GLU A 35 -12.55 13.97 -4.94
N SER A 36 -12.43 12.82 -4.24
CA SER A 36 -13.42 11.74 -4.28
C SER A 36 -14.80 12.23 -3.85
N LYS A 37 -14.89 13.01 -2.76
CA LYS A 37 -16.15 13.59 -2.30
C LYS A 37 -16.77 14.49 -3.36
N LYS A 38 -16.00 15.39 -3.96
CA LYS A 38 -16.48 16.28 -5.04
C LYS A 38 -16.96 15.52 -6.27
N ASP A 39 -16.27 14.44 -6.63
CA ASP A 39 -16.65 13.62 -7.77
C ASP A 39 -17.91 12.79 -7.48
N VAL A 40 -18.10 12.33 -6.23
CA VAL A 40 -19.37 11.73 -5.78
C VAL A 40 -20.52 12.75 -5.85
N GLU A 41 -20.32 13.98 -5.40
CA GLU A 41 -21.33 15.04 -5.50
C GLU A 41 -21.74 15.30 -6.95
N ARG A 42 -20.76 15.48 -7.85
CA ARG A 42 -21.02 15.67 -9.28
C ARG A 42 -21.78 14.50 -9.90
N PHE A 43 -21.32 13.27 -9.61
CA PHE A 43 -21.99 12.07 -10.10
C PHE A 43 -23.45 11.99 -9.60
N THR A 44 -23.67 12.22 -8.30
CA THR A 44 -25.01 12.14 -7.70
C THR A 44 -25.94 13.24 -8.20
N ASP A 45 -25.40 14.43 -8.46
CA ASP A 45 -26.19 15.56 -8.99
C ASP A 45 -26.54 15.37 -10.48
N ALA A 46 -25.71 14.67 -11.25
CA ALA A 46 -25.95 14.34 -12.64
C ALA A 46 -26.99 13.22 -12.83
N VAL A 47 -27.30 12.42 -11.77
CA VAL A 47 -28.34 11.37 -11.88
C VAL A 47 -29.71 11.99 -12.11
N ASP A 48 -30.33 11.62 -13.23
CA ASP A 48 -31.65 12.11 -13.63
C ASP A 48 -32.72 11.73 -12.60
N SER A 49 -33.57 12.70 -12.25
CA SER A 49 -34.61 12.56 -11.24
C SER A 49 -35.60 11.42 -11.54
N LYS A 50 -35.86 11.11 -12.83
CA LYS A 50 -36.73 9.99 -13.23
C LYS A 50 -36.25 8.62 -12.75
N TYR A 51 -34.92 8.45 -12.52
CA TYR A 51 -34.35 7.20 -12.06
C TYR A 51 -34.26 7.06 -10.53
N ARG A 52 -34.46 8.14 -9.77
CA ARG A 52 -34.28 8.14 -8.31
C ARG A 52 -35.15 7.14 -7.56
N LYS A 53 -36.34 6.85 -8.10
CA LYS A 53 -37.26 5.84 -7.52
C LYS A 53 -36.97 4.40 -8.00
N SER A 54 -36.13 4.22 -9.02
CA SER A 54 -35.70 2.91 -9.47
C SER A 54 -34.79 2.27 -8.44
N THR A 55 -34.59 0.94 -8.52
CA THR A 55 -33.75 0.20 -7.58
C THR A 55 -32.36 -0.10 -8.16
N ILE A 56 -31.39 -0.20 -7.27
CA ILE A 56 -30.05 -0.71 -7.54
C ILE A 56 -29.68 -1.75 -6.47
N ARG A 57 -28.98 -2.80 -6.87
CA ARG A 57 -28.44 -3.75 -5.92
C ARG A 57 -27.12 -3.19 -5.35
N SER A 58 -27.17 -2.79 -4.07
CA SER A 58 -26.01 -2.40 -3.30
C SER A 58 -25.22 -3.64 -2.81
N ALA A 59 -24.17 -3.43 -2.04
CA ALA A 59 -23.40 -4.53 -1.44
C ALA A 59 -24.23 -5.41 -0.48
N THR A 60 -25.26 -4.86 0.14
CA THR A 60 -26.04 -5.52 1.22
C THR A 60 -27.49 -5.79 0.86
N ALA A 61 -28.11 -4.98 0.00
CA ALA A 61 -29.55 -5.06 -0.32
C ALA A 61 -29.88 -4.43 -1.64
N GLU A 62 -31.10 -4.66 -2.11
CA GLU A 62 -31.72 -3.88 -3.20
C GLU A 62 -32.39 -2.66 -2.60
N ILE A 63 -31.96 -1.47 -2.99
CA ILE A 63 -32.42 -0.19 -2.45
C ILE A 63 -32.76 0.80 -3.56
N SER A 64 -33.53 1.84 -3.25
CA SER A 64 -33.77 2.91 -4.25
C SER A 64 -32.46 3.63 -4.59
N ILE A 65 -32.37 4.11 -5.83
CA ILE A 65 -31.20 4.88 -6.27
C ILE A 65 -31.04 6.13 -5.42
N GLU A 66 -32.13 6.77 -5.01
CA GLU A 66 -32.06 7.95 -4.13
C GLU A 66 -31.36 7.64 -2.79
N LEU A 67 -31.76 6.54 -2.14
CA LEU A 67 -31.13 6.11 -0.90
C LEU A 67 -29.68 5.72 -1.11
N TYR A 68 -29.40 4.98 -2.20
CA TYR A 68 -28.04 4.60 -2.56
C TYR A 68 -27.11 5.81 -2.75
N LEU A 69 -27.56 6.85 -3.48
CA LEU A 69 -26.77 8.06 -3.70
C LEU A 69 -26.54 8.84 -2.41
N LYS A 70 -27.54 8.89 -1.52
CA LYS A 70 -27.42 9.50 -0.19
C LYS A 70 -26.36 8.77 0.64
N ASP A 71 -26.39 7.45 0.63
CA ASP A 71 -25.45 6.62 1.37
C ASP A 71 -24.03 6.74 0.78
N LEU A 72 -23.89 6.82 -0.54
CA LEU A 72 -22.59 7.01 -1.21
C LEU A 72 -21.98 8.38 -0.82
N LYS A 73 -22.76 9.46 -0.84
CA LYS A 73 -22.32 10.77 -0.34
C LYS A 73 -21.85 10.69 1.10
N LYS A 74 -22.69 10.13 1.98
CA LYS A 74 -22.36 9.98 3.38
C LYS A 74 -21.10 9.17 3.64
N SER A 75 -20.90 8.07 2.92
CA SER A 75 -19.69 7.24 3.02
C SER A 75 -18.43 8.01 2.64
N SER A 76 -18.49 8.83 1.58
CA SER A 76 -17.37 9.68 1.18
C SER A 76 -17.02 10.77 2.22
N GLU A 77 -18.02 11.33 2.88
CA GLU A 77 -17.86 12.30 3.97
C GLU A 77 -17.23 11.65 5.20
N VAL A 78 -17.78 10.51 5.65
CA VAL A 78 -17.28 9.76 6.82
C VAL A 78 -15.83 9.34 6.61
N MET A 79 -15.47 8.82 5.44
CA MET A 79 -14.09 8.47 5.07
C MET A 79 -13.14 9.67 5.27
N ARG A 80 -13.51 10.84 4.75
CA ARG A 80 -12.71 12.06 4.86
C ARG A 80 -12.60 12.56 6.30
N GLU A 81 -13.69 12.56 7.05
CA GLU A 81 -13.76 13.06 8.44
C GLU A 81 -12.98 12.16 9.41
N ARG A 82 -12.98 10.86 9.16
CA ARG A 82 -12.28 9.88 10.00
C ARG A 82 -10.78 9.82 9.75
N PHE A 83 -10.31 10.24 8.57
CA PHE A 83 -8.88 10.28 8.30
C PHE A 83 -8.19 11.35 9.15
N LYS A 84 -7.33 10.93 10.08
CA LYS A 84 -6.58 11.76 11.03
C LYS A 84 -5.09 11.41 11.00
N ASP A 85 -4.28 12.22 11.68
CA ASP A 85 -2.82 11.99 11.78
C ASP A 85 -2.46 10.69 12.52
N ASP A 86 -3.40 10.14 13.26
CA ASP A 86 -3.30 8.91 14.04
C ASP A 86 -4.27 7.81 13.57
N TYR A 87 -4.97 8.01 12.45
CA TYR A 87 -5.92 7.04 11.93
C TYR A 87 -6.08 7.13 10.41
N ALA A 88 -5.66 6.07 9.70
CA ALA A 88 -5.67 6.01 8.25
C ALA A 88 -7.06 5.80 7.60
N ALA A 89 -8.14 5.69 8.37
CA ALA A 89 -9.52 5.50 7.92
C ALA A 89 -9.71 4.29 6.96
N GLY A 90 -8.96 3.21 7.14
CA GLY A 90 -8.97 2.06 6.22
C GLY A 90 -10.33 1.37 6.12
N SER A 91 -11.06 1.21 7.23
CA SER A 91 -12.40 0.61 7.25
C SER A 91 -13.44 1.46 6.53
N GLU A 92 -13.35 2.77 6.67
CA GLU A 92 -14.23 3.74 6.02
C GLU A 92 -13.99 3.79 4.51
N VAL A 93 -12.71 3.75 4.10
CA VAL A 93 -12.34 3.65 2.67
C VAL A 93 -12.87 2.36 2.07
N LEU A 94 -12.70 1.21 2.74
CA LEU A 94 -13.25 -0.06 2.25
C LEU A 94 -14.77 -0.02 2.13
N SER A 95 -15.47 0.57 3.11
CA SER A 95 -16.92 0.73 3.07
C SER A 95 -17.35 1.58 1.88
N PHE A 96 -16.70 2.72 1.66
CA PHE A 96 -16.95 3.60 0.53
C PHE A 96 -16.68 2.90 -0.82
N LEU A 97 -15.54 2.23 -0.96
CA LEU A 97 -15.19 1.51 -2.19
C LEU A 97 -16.17 0.37 -2.48
N ARG A 98 -16.55 -0.43 -1.45
CA ARG A 98 -17.56 -1.50 -1.61
C ARG A 98 -18.89 -0.95 -2.09
N GLN A 99 -19.32 0.18 -1.55
CA GLN A 99 -20.55 0.81 -2.00
C GLN A 99 -20.43 1.29 -3.45
N ALA A 100 -19.35 1.96 -3.82
CA ALA A 100 -19.12 2.42 -5.19
C ALA A 100 -19.00 1.26 -6.21
N SER A 101 -18.60 0.06 -5.78
CA SER A 101 -18.48 -1.11 -6.65
C SER A 101 -19.79 -1.54 -7.31
N ALA A 102 -20.94 -1.17 -6.73
CA ALA A 102 -22.24 -1.44 -7.35
C ALA A 102 -22.43 -0.67 -8.67
N ILE A 103 -21.89 0.55 -8.74
CA ILE A 103 -21.91 1.35 -10.00
C ILE A 103 -20.93 0.74 -11.01
N GLU A 104 -19.75 0.32 -10.57
CA GLU A 104 -18.76 -0.34 -11.43
C GLU A 104 -19.33 -1.62 -12.06
N LYS A 105 -19.94 -2.49 -11.25
CA LYS A 105 -20.61 -3.71 -11.74
C LYS A 105 -21.70 -3.41 -12.77
N ARG A 106 -22.50 -2.36 -12.54
CA ARG A 106 -23.55 -1.94 -13.47
C ARG A 106 -22.95 -1.39 -14.75
N SER A 107 -21.93 -0.53 -14.66
CA SER A 107 -21.22 0.03 -15.81
C SER A 107 -20.56 -1.04 -16.67
N ALA A 108 -19.85 -1.97 -16.05
CA ALA A 108 -19.18 -3.09 -16.72
C ALA A 108 -20.17 -4.03 -17.41
N GLY A 109 -21.38 -4.20 -16.87
CA GLY A 109 -22.48 -4.95 -17.46
C GLY A 109 -23.22 -4.21 -18.59
N GLY A 110 -22.75 -3.05 -19.04
CA GLY A 110 -23.41 -2.23 -20.07
C GLY A 110 -24.71 -1.58 -19.61
N GLY A 111 -24.98 -1.53 -18.31
CA GLY A 111 -26.14 -0.88 -17.74
C GLY A 111 -26.03 0.64 -17.76
N ALA A 112 -27.14 1.33 -18.07
CA ALA A 112 -27.18 2.78 -17.99
C ALA A 112 -26.87 3.30 -16.59
N LEU A 113 -26.13 4.41 -16.50
CA LEU A 113 -25.70 5.06 -15.25
C LEU A 113 -26.65 6.22 -14.88
N PHE A 114 -27.91 6.05 -15.22
CA PHE A 114 -28.99 6.93 -14.77
C PHE A 114 -28.85 8.38 -15.23
N GLY A 115 -28.17 8.63 -16.37
CA GLY A 115 -27.90 9.96 -16.91
C GLY A 115 -26.55 10.54 -16.50
N ALA A 116 -25.80 9.88 -15.60
CA ALA A 116 -24.50 10.31 -15.10
C ALA A 116 -23.30 9.66 -15.83
N GLU A 117 -23.50 9.21 -17.07
CA GLU A 117 -22.47 8.53 -17.87
C GLU A 117 -21.22 9.38 -18.10
N LYS A 118 -21.36 10.70 -18.14
CA LYS A 118 -20.24 11.64 -18.33
C LYS A 118 -19.39 11.82 -17.06
N GLU A 119 -20.01 11.71 -15.91
CA GLU A 119 -19.34 11.93 -14.60
C GLU A 119 -18.66 10.66 -14.07
N TRP A 120 -19.15 9.50 -14.51
CA TRP A 120 -18.62 8.23 -14.04
C TRP A 120 -17.13 8.00 -14.32
N PRO A 121 -16.58 8.26 -15.53
CA PRO A 121 -15.15 8.04 -15.78
C PRO A 121 -14.25 8.82 -14.81
N ARG A 122 -14.66 10.02 -14.41
CA ARG A 122 -13.94 10.85 -13.47
C ARG A 122 -13.98 10.24 -12.06
N LEU A 123 -15.18 9.94 -11.56
CA LEU A 123 -15.35 9.28 -10.27
C LEU A 123 -14.59 7.94 -10.22
N ARG A 124 -14.71 7.13 -11.28
CA ARG A 124 -13.98 5.86 -11.41
C ARG A 124 -12.47 6.04 -11.32
N GLY A 125 -11.92 7.07 -11.98
CA GLY A 125 -10.50 7.40 -11.90
C GLY A 125 -10.05 7.71 -10.47
N THR A 126 -10.83 8.50 -9.74
CA THR A 126 -10.55 8.84 -8.35
C THR A 126 -10.68 7.62 -7.43
N LEU A 127 -11.70 6.77 -7.62
CA LEU A 127 -11.86 5.51 -6.89
C LEU A 127 -10.68 4.55 -7.14
N SER A 128 -10.21 4.43 -8.37
CA SER A 128 -9.05 3.62 -8.73
C SER A 128 -7.78 4.10 -8.03
N ARG A 129 -7.52 5.41 -8.01
CA ARG A 129 -6.39 6.00 -7.26
C ARG A 129 -6.51 5.73 -5.76
N LEU A 130 -7.71 5.88 -5.20
CA LEU A 130 -7.96 5.62 -3.78
C LEU A 130 -7.74 4.15 -3.44
N SER A 131 -8.21 3.22 -4.27
CA SER A 131 -7.99 1.78 -4.06
C SER A 131 -6.50 1.43 -4.10
N GLN A 132 -5.74 1.97 -5.03
CA GLN A 132 -4.28 1.79 -5.10
C GLN A 132 -3.59 2.27 -3.82
N VAL A 133 -3.92 3.49 -3.36
CA VAL A 133 -3.34 4.09 -2.14
C VAL A 133 -3.60 3.23 -0.89
N TYR A 134 -4.68 2.47 -0.88
CA TYR A 134 -5.02 1.57 0.23
C TYR A 134 -4.65 0.10 -0.02
N GLY A 135 -3.97 -0.19 -1.13
CA GLY A 135 -3.58 -1.55 -1.50
C GLY A 135 -4.76 -2.47 -1.75
N VAL A 136 -5.88 -1.91 -2.23
CA VAL A 136 -7.10 -2.64 -2.56
C VAL A 136 -7.08 -3.01 -4.04
N ASP A 137 -7.16 -4.29 -4.33
CA ASP A 137 -7.35 -4.76 -5.71
C ASP A 137 -8.80 -4.55 -6.15
N TRP A 138 -9.05 -3.43 -6.85
CA TRP A 138 -10.37 -3.05 -7.35
C TRP A 138 -10.97 -4.07 -8.33
N SER A 139 -10.15 -4.89 -8.96
CA SER A 139 -10.60 -5.94 -9.90
C SER A 139 -11.08 -7.21 -9.20
N SER A 140 -10.69 -7.42 -7.94
CA SER A 140 -11.06 -8.57 -7.14
C SER A 140 -12.46 -8.44 -6.51
N SER A 141 -12.95 -9.52 -5.90
CA SER A 141 -14.23 -9.48 -5.17
C SER A 141 -14.18 -8.54 -3.96
N PRO A 142 -15.18 -7.65 -3.77
CA PRO A 142 -15.24 -6.72 -2.65
C PRO A 142 -15.14 -7.37 -1.27
N GLU A 143 -15.51 -8.64 -1.15
CA GLU A 143 -15.44 -9.42 0.08
C GLU A 143 -13.99 -9.73 0.49
N SER A 144 -13.07 -9.81 -0.49
CA SER A 144 -11.64 -10.06 -0.26
C SER A 144 -10.82 -8.80 0.04
N TRP A 145 -11.40 -7.62 -0.09
CA TRP A 145 -10.67 -6.36 0.08
C TRP A 145 -10.23 -6.11 1.51
N ALA A 146 -8.95 -5.77 1.67
CA ALA A 146 -8.36 -5.35 2.93
C ALA A 146 -7.55 -4.08 2.70
N ALA A 147 -7.78 -3.05 3.50
CA ALA A 147 -6.97 -1.85 3.49
C ALA A 147 -5.64 -2.11 4.19
N ARG A 148 -4.53 -1.79 3.52
CA ARG A 148 -3.17 -2.03 4.02
C ARG A 148 -2.44 -0.74 4.37
N ARG A 149 -3.02 0.41 4.05
CA ARG A 149 -2.39 1.70 4.32
C ARG A 149 -2.24 1.92 5.83
N MET A 150 -1.04 2.27 6.22
CA MET A 150 -0.72 2.96 7.46
C MET A 150 -0.65 4.47 7.17
N ASN A 151 -1.01 5.33 8.11
CA ASN A 151 -0.71 6.75 8.00
C ASN A 151 0.80 7.01 8.19
N ASP A 152 1.25 8.25 7.95
CA ASP A 152 2.69 8.57 8.01
C ASP A 152 3.27 8.37 9.41
N ARG A 153 2.50 8.67 10.45
CA ARG A 153 2.90 8.50 11.85
C ARG A 153 2.96 7.02 12.25
N GLU A 154 1.94 6.24 11.90
CA GLU A 154 1.93 4.79 12.16
C GLU A 154 3.11 4.08 11.50
N LEU A 155 3.42 4.45 10.25
CA LEU A 155 4.55 3.88 9.53
C LEU A 155 5.89 4.24 10.18
N GLN A 156 6.09 5.51 10.57
CA GLN A 156 7.29 5.93 11.30
C GLN A 156 7.44 5.18 12.61
N GLN A 157 6.36 5.02 13.39
CA GLN A 157 6.36 4.25 14.64
C GLN A 157 6.70 2.78 14.40
N ALA A 158 6.18 2.17 13.34
CA ALA A 158 6.50 0.78 12.99
C ALA A 158 8.00 0.63 12.65
N ILE A 159 8.57 1.59 11.91
CA ILE A 159 10.01 1.59 11.58
C ILE A 159 10.87 1.78 12.84
N GLU A 160 10.50 2.67 13.76
CA GLU A 160 11.18 2.86 15.05
C GLU A 160 11.12 1.61 15.93
N ALA A 161 9.96 0.96 15.98
CA ALA A 161 9.78 -0.31 16.69
C ALA A 161 10.70 -1.40 16.11
N TYR A 162 10.80 -1.49 14.78
CA TYR A 162 11.71 -2.40 14.09
C TYR A 162 13.18 -2.11 14.44
N ALA A 163 13.61 -0.85 14.40
CA ALA A 163 14.97 -0.47 14.78
C ALA A 163 15.30 -0.83 16.23
N THR A 164 14.32 -0.68 17.13
CA THR A 164 14.46 -1.08 18.55
C THR A 164 14.53 -2.59 18.71
N ALA A 165 13.68 -3.32 17.99
CA ALA A 165 13.71 -4.80 17.97
C ALA A 165 15.02 -5.33 17.41
N SER A 166 15.61 -4.67 16.38
CA SER A 166 16.92 -5.03 15.82
C SER A 166 18.05 -4.93 16.87
N LYS A 167 18.04 -3.88 17.70
CA LYS A 167 19.00 -3.73 18.81
C LYS A 167 18.83 -4.81 19.88
N SER A 168 17.59 -5.18 20.17
CA SER A 168 17.29 -6.26 21.12
C SER A 168 17.70 -7.62 20.57
N PHE A 169 17.44 -7.86 19.30
CA PHE A 169 17.88 -9.06 18.60
C PHE A 169 19.41 -9.19 18.58
N LYS A 170 20.14 -8.08 18.33
CA LYS A 170 21.61 -8.05 18.39
C LYS A 170 22.13 -8.62 19.71
N LYS A 171 21.59 -8.17 20.87
CA LYS A 171 21.98 -8.65 22.19
C LYS A 171 21.68 -10.13 22.36
N SER A 172 20.51 -10.58 21.92
CA SER A 172 20.14 -12.01 22.01
C SER A 172 21.03 -12.89 21.15
N LEU A 173 21.38 -12.43 19.93
CA LEU A 173 22.27 -13.15 19.04
C LEU A 173 23.69 -13.22 19.57
N ASP A 174 24.22 -12.10 20.06
CA ASP A 174 25.57 -12.04 20.67
C ASP A 174 25.68 -13.01 21.86
N SER A 175 24.70 -12.99 22.76
CA SER A 175 24.64 -13.96 23.88
C SER A 175 24.53 -15.41 23.39
N ALA A 176 23.75 -15.68 22.34
CA ALA A 176 23.67 -17.04 21.82
C ALA A 176 24.99 -17.52 21.19
N LEU A 177 25.70 -16.62 20.50
CA LEU A 177 26.99 -16.89 19.87
C LEU A 177 28.09 -17.21 20.90
N ASP A 178 27.97 -16.72 22.12
CA ASP A 178 28.93 -17.05 23.23
C ASP A 178 28.76 -18.48 23.74
N HIS A 179 27.63 -19.14 23.46
CA HIS A 179 27.31 -20.49 23.96
C HIS A 179 27.28 -21.55 22.82
N VAL A 180 27.69 -21.19 21.61
CA VAL A 180 27.72 -22.12 20.49
C VAL A 180 29.12 -22.32 19.97
N ASP A 181 29.59 -23.58 20.03
CA ASP A 181 30.88 -23.99 19.45
C ASP A 181 30.78 -24.08 17.92
N GLY A 182 31.90 -23.87 17.24
CA GLY A 182 32.05 -24.07 15.80
C GLY A 182 31.66 -22.87 14.93
N VAL A 183 31.23 -21.73 15.48
CA VAL A 183 31.06 -20.49 14.74
C VAL A 183 32.40 -19.77 14.58
N GLY A 184 32.91 -19.71 13.36
CA GLY A 184 34.18 -19.02 13.06
C GLY A 184 34.11 -17.52 13.34
N LYS A 185 35.27 -16.93 13.69
CA LYS A 185 35.37 -15.51 14.02
C LYS A 185 34.83 -14.60 12.87
N ASP A 186 35.13 -15.00 11.62
CA ASP A 186 34.71 -14.23 10.46
C ASP A 186 33.19 -14.35 10.23
N ASP A 187 32.59 -15.52 10.39
CA ASP A 187 31.16 -15.75 10.32
C ASP A 187 30.42 -14.94 11.41
N ARG A 188 30.96 -14.94 12.65
CA ARG A 188 30.43 -14.11 13.74
C ARG A 188 30.46 -12.61 13.39
N LYS A 189 31.61 -12.15 12.90
CA LYS A 189 31.76 -10.74 12.49
C LYS A 189 30.79 -10.37 11.35
N ALA A 190 30.62 -11.23 10.36
CA ALA A 190 29.72 -11.02 9.24
C ALA A 190 28.26 -10.87 9.68
N VAL A 191 27.75 -11.82 10.50
CA VAL A 191 26.35 -11.75 10.96
C VAL A 191 26.11 -10.54 11.88
N MET A 192 27.04 -10.20 12.77
CA MET A 192 26.91 -9.01 13.63
C MET A 192 26.87 -7.72 12.78
N SER A 193 27.68 -7.66 11.72
CA SER A 193 27.62 -6.57 10.74
C SER A 193 26.27 -6.52 10.00
N ALA A 194 25.69 -7.66 9.65
CA ALA A 194 24.35 -7.72 9.04
C ALA A 194 23.28 -7.18 10.00
N VAL A 195 23.35 -7.52 11.29
CA VAL A 195 22.44 -6.99 12.31
C VAL A 195 22.60 -5.47 12.50
N ASP A 196 23.84 -4.97 12.47
CA ASP A 196 24.07 -3.52 12.53
C ASP A 196 23.46 -2.78 11.33
N ARG A 197 23.52 -3.41 10.13
CA ARG A 197 22.84 -2.87 8.94
C ARG A 197 21.33 -2.81 9.11
N LEU A 198 20.67 -3.73 9.82
CA LEU A 198 19.23 -3.63 10.08
C LEU A 198 18.86 -2.33 10.79
N ALA A 199 19.61 -1.98 11.86
CA ALA A 199 19.32 -0.78 12.64
C ALA A 199 19.61 0.51 11.85
N SER A 200 20.72 0.57 11.09
CA SER A 200 21.05 1.73 10.27
C SER A 200 20.07 1.90 9.11
N SER A 201 19.82 0.85 8.33
CA SER A 201 18.87 0.92 7.22
C SER A 201 17.44 1.22 7.66
N ALA A 202 17.04 0.83 8.88
CA ALA A 202 15.75 1.22 9.44
C ALA A 202 15.68 2.73 9.72
N ASN A 203 16.75 3.35 10.23
CA ASN A 203 16.80 4.79 10.43
C ASN A 203 16.79 5.53 9.07
N ASP A 204 17.58 5.08 8.10
CA ASP A 204 17.61 5.65 6.75
C ASP A 204 16.22 5.54 6.09
N LEU A 205 15.52 4.40 6.26
CA LEU A 205 14.15 4.19 5.81
C LEU A 205 13.18 5.18 6.46
N LYS A 206 13.31 5.40 7.78
CA LYS A 206 12.49 6.38 8.51
C LYS A 206 12.64 7.79 7.94
N ASP A 207 13.88 8.22 7.70
CA ASP A 207 14.18 9.55 7.16
C ASP A 207 13.66 9.68 5.72
N THR A 208 13.87 8.66 4.89
CA THR A 208 13.37 8.60 3.51
C THR A 208 11.84 8.69 3.45
N VAL A 209 11.13 7.96 4.33
CA VAL A 209 9.67 8.02 4.45
C VAL A 209 9.21 9.39 4.97
N GLY A 210 9.88 9.94 5.98
CA GLY A 210 9.60 11.26 6.54
C GLY A 210 9.69 12.37 5.49
N ASP A 211 10.72 12.32 4.64
CA ASP A 211 10.89 13.24 3.50
C ASP A 211 9.91 12.96 2.35
N GLY A 212 9.23 11.83 2.38
CA GLY A 212 8.35 11.34 1.32
C GLY A 212 9.11 11.00 0.05
N ARG A 213 10.33 10.53 0.14
CA ARG A 213 11.13 9.99 -0.96
C ARG A 213 10.77 8.52 -1.22
N ASP A 214 11.21 7.98 -2.34
CA ASP A 214 11.09 6.54 -2.62
C ASP A 214 11.96 5.75 -1.64
N ALA A 215 11.34 4.83 -0.93
CA ALA A 215 11.94 4.02 0.13
C ALA A 215 12.26 2.57 -0.31
N SER A 216 12.14 2.28 -1.58
CA SER A 216 12.34 0.92 -2.12
C SER A 216 13.77 0.42 -1.94
N GLY A 217 14.76 1.31 -2.05
CA GLY A 217 16.17 1.02 -1.83
C GLY A 217 16.45 0.56 -0.40
N GLU A 218 16.04 1.36 0.58
CA GLU A 218 16.23 1.09 2.01
C GLU A 218 15.47 -0.17 2.45
N LEU A 219 14.26 -0.36 1.93
CA LEU A 219 13.49 -1.58 2.17
C LEU A 219 14.19 -2.82 1.58
N GLY A 220 14.81 -2.68 0.40
CA GLY A 220 15.63 -3.73 -0.22
C GLY A 220 16.81 -4.11 0.64
N LEU A 221 17.52 -3.14 1.22
CA LEU A 221 18.64 -3.37 2.13
C LEU A 221 18.21 -4.09 3.43
N LEU A 222 17.05 -3.72 3.98
CA LEU A 222 16.50 -4.39 5.17
C LEU A 222 16.17 -5.86 4.88
N LYS A 223 15.53 -6.15 3.73
CA LYS A 223 15.24 -7.52 3.30
C LYS A 223 16.51 -8.34 3.11
N ALA A 224 17.49 -7.82 2.38
CA ALA A 224 18.75 -8.51 2.13
C ALA A 224 19.51 -8.84 3.44
N ALA A 225 19.59 -7.89 4.39
CA ALA A 225 20.21 -8.13 5.68
C ALA A 225 19.43 -9.17 6.52
N THR A 226 18.10 -9.17 6.43
CA THR A 226 17.26 -10.17 7.11
C THR A 226 17.49 -11.57 6.54
N ASP A 227 17.58 -11.71 5.23
CA ASP A 227 17.82 -12.99 4.54
C ASP A 227 19.24 -13.54 4.87
N GLU A 228 20.25 -12.66 4.95
CA GLU A 228 21.62 -13.02 5.37
C GLU A 228 21.63 -13.57 6.79
N ILE A 229 20.95 -12.90 7.71
CA ILE A 229 20.82 -13.34 9.11
C ILE A 229 20.07 -14.67 9.18
N GLN A 230 18.96 -14.81 8.46
CA GLN A 230 18.20 -16.05 8.43
C GLN A 230 19.06 -17.23 7.98
N SER A 231 19.79 -17.05 6.88
CA SER A 231 20.70 -18.09 6.34
C SER A 231 21.79 -18.49 7.35
N PHE A 232 22.33 -17.50 8.06
CA PHE A 232 23.31 -17.76 9.13
C PHE A 232 22.69 -18.56 10.29
N LEU A 233 21.50 -18.17 10.78
CA LEU A 233 20.80 -18.87 11.87
C LEU A 233 20.48 -20.32 11.50
N GLU A 234 20.15 -20.58 10.25
CA GLU A 234 19.90 -21.93 9.73
C GLU A 234 21.21 -22.76 9.68
N LYS A 235 22.26 -22.19 9.10
CA LYS A 235 23.57 -22.84 8.96
C LYS A 235 24.16 -23.29 10.30
N HIS A 236 23.97 -22.48 11.36
CA HIS A 236 24.56 -22.73 12.66
C HIS A 236 23.60 -23.27 13.74
N GLY A 237 22.36 -23.61 13.35
CA GLY A 237 21.36 -24.20 14.25
C GLY A 237 20.86 -23.27 15.37
N LEU A 238 21.01 -21.94 15.19
CA LEU A 238 20.71 -20.92 16.22
C LEU A 238 19.22 -20.53 16.28
N ARG A 239 18.38 -21.07 15.39
CA ARG A 239 16.93 -20.72 15.33
C ARG A 239 16.21 -20.91 16.66
N ASN A 240 16.57 -21.92 17.45
CA ASN A 240 15.92 -22.16 18.74
C ASN A 240 16.35 -21.13 19.80
N ALA A 241 17.59 -20.69 19.77
CA ALA A 241 18.13 -19.74 20.75
C ALA A 241 17.59 -18.31 20.57
N VAL A 242 17.42 -17.87 19.31
CA VAL A 242 17.01 -16.48 18.99
C VAL A 242 15.73 -16.39 18.17
N GLY A 243 15.04 -17.50 17.93
CA GLY A 243 13.93 -17.57 16.97
C GLY A 243 12.71 -16.72 17.36
N SER A 244 12.49 -16.47 18.64
CA SER A 244 11.40 -15.59 19.09
C SER A 244 11.66 -14.13 18.70
N SER A 245 12.84 -13.60 18.97
CA SER A 245 13.23 -12.24 18.64
C SER A 245 13.38 -12.03 17.14
N PHE A 246 13.88 -13.04 16.40
CA PHE A 246 13.97 -12.98 14.93
C PHE A 246 12.59 -12.98 14.27
N ARG A 247 11.62 -13.75 14.80
CA ARG A 247 10.23 -13.73 14.29
C ARG A 247 9.56 -12.36 14.45
N VAL A 248 9.88 -11.64 15.53
CA VAL A 248 9.39 -10.26 15.71
C VAL A 248 9.91 -9.38 14.59
N LEU A 249 11.20 -9.44 14.26
CA LEU A 249 11.78 -8.70 13.14
C LEU A 249 11.10 -9.05 11.80
N GLY A 250 10.91 -10.33 11.52
CA GLY A 250 10.25 -10.76 10.27
C GLY A 250 8.81 -10.25 10.14
N ARG A 251 8.04 -10.31 11.24
CA ARG A 251 6.67 -9.77 11.27
C ARG A 251 6.64 -8.26 11.06
N ASP A 252 7.48 -7.53 11.75
CA ASP A 252 7.51 -6.06 11.71
C ASP A 252 7.99 -5.58 10.33
N LEU A 253 9.00 -6.26 9.74
CA LEU A 253 9.44 -6.00 8.36
C LEU A 253 8.33 -6.30 7.33
N SER A 254 7.57 -7.38 7.52
CA SER A 254 6.41 -7.69 6.66
C SER A 254 5.35 -6.60 6.74
N THR A 255 5.07 -6.07 7.92
CA THR A 255 4.11 -4.97 8.14
C THR A 255 4.57 -3.70 7.42
N ILE A 256 5.84 -3.29 7.62
CA ILE A 256 6.44 -2.12 6.95
C ILE A 256 6.43 -2.31 5.43
N SER A 257 6.86 -3.49 4.95
CA SER A 257 6.88 -3.81 3.52
C SER A 257 5.49 -3.73 2.89
N SER A 258 4.48 -4.25 3.57
CA SER A 258 3.09 -4.20 3.10
C SER A 258 2.57 -2.76 3.03
N ALA A 259 2.95 -1.89 3.97
CA ALA A 259 2.57 -0.49 3.98
C ALA A 259 3.29 0.36 2.90
N LEU A 260 4.49 -0.05 2.47
CA LEU A 260 5.28 0.64 1.45
C LEU A 260 5.01 0.13 0.03
N ASN A 261 4.71 -1.17 -0.14
CA ASN A 261 4.48 -1.81 -1.45
C ASN A 261 2.99 -1.80 -1.84
N GLN A 262 2.27 -0.73 -1.61
CA GLN A 262 0.83 -0.62 -1.91
C GLN A 262 0.51 -0.33 -3.38
N ASN A 263 1.41 -0.71 -4.29
CA ASN A 263 1.27 -0.47 -5.73
C ASN A 263 1.31 -1.77 -6.52
#